data_56d21bf5a1f51b886d0b21106f834cad
#
_entry.id   56d21bf5a1f51b886d0b21106f834cad
#
_cell.length_a   1.000
_cell.length_b   1.000
_cell.length_c   1.000
_cell.angle_alpha   90.00
_cell.angle_beta   90.00
_cell.angle_gamma   90.00
#
_symmetry.space_group_name_H-M   'P 1'
#
loop_
_entity.id
_entity.type
_entity.pdbx_description
1 polymer ?
#
loop_
_entity_poly.entity_id
_entity_poly.type
_entity_poly.pdbx_seq_one_letter_code
_entity_poly.pdbx_strand_id
1 'polypeptide(L)'
;LKPFPVPITVLLGVATSSILLSNTKEVLTGYSNTALWLIFAAFALSVAFGKTGLGHRIAYHLVRLFGSTTLRLGYVTAFLDLILSPATPSNTARAAGIVYPINLSIAEAVGSYPGETAKKAGAYLLQNGYFATKVTSFLFATAMAPNYLALDFITKLTGVSLNWAQWAAAMFVPGFIMLMLIPLIGYMYERPSVKDIDNKKIAADGLAELGPMKASEKGLIVIALLAITGWILPTFDIKIDATAVAIVAMIATFVCGIISWDDLLK
;
A
#
# COMPACT_ATOMS: atom_id res chain seq x y z
N LEU A 1 -19.95 12.38 -13.97
CA LEU A 1 -20.99 13.06 -13.18
C LEU A 1 -20.91 12.57 -11.75
N LYS A 2 -20.72 13.47 -10.77
CA LYS A 2 -20.81 13.18 -9.32
C LYS A 2 -21.85 14.14 -8.74
N PRO A 3 -23.14 13.86 -8.91
CA PRO A 3 -24.21 14.77 -8.51
C PRO A 3 -24.27 14.94 -6.98
N PHE A 4 -23.82 13.92 -6.22
CA PHE A 4 -23.80 13.92 -4.77
C PHE A 4 -22.46 13.39 -4.23
N PRO A 5 -22.07 13.75 -2.99
CA PRO A 5 -20.99 13.07 -2.26
C PRO A 5 -21.23 11.56 -2.16
N VAL A 6 -20.16 10.78 -2.21
CA VAL A 6 -20.24 9.30 -2.19
C VAL A 6 -21.08 8.75 -1.04
N PRO A 7 -20.98 9.26 0.22
CA PRO A 7 -21.81 8.77 1.32
C PRO A 7 -23.32 8.92 1.06
N ILE A 8 -23.73 10.05 0.48
CA ILE A 8 -25.14 10.29 0.14
C ILE A 8 -25.61 9.31 -0.94
N THR A 9 -24.78 9.09 -1.96
CA THR A 9 -25.10 8.11 -3.03
C THR A 9 -25.26 6.71 -2.45
N VAL A 10 -24.38 6.29 -1.53
CA VAL A 10 -24.47 4.99 -0.85
C VAL A 10 -25.75 4.89 -0.02
N LEU A 11 -26.08 5.92 0.78
CA LEU A 11 -27.31 5.93 1.57
C LEU A 11 -28.57 5.89 0.70
N LEU A 12 -28.60 6.59 -0.43
CA LEU A 12 -29.68 6.49 -1.41
C LEU A 12 -29.82 5.06 -1.96
N GLY A 13 -28.68 4.42 -2.27
CA GLY A 13 -28.67 3.01 -2.72
C GLY A 13 -29.25 2.08 -1.66
N VAL A 14 -28.80 2.21 -0.40
CA VAL A 14 -29.32 1.42 0.73
C VAL A 14 -30.83 1.64 0.92
N ALA A 15 -31.28 2.91 0.93
CA ALA A 15 -32.68 3.24 1.09
C ALA A 15 -33.54 2.66 -0.05
N THR A 16 -33.12 2.85 -1.29
CA THR A 16 -33.83 2.34 -2.46
C THR A 16 -33.90 0.83 -2.46
N SER A 17 -32.79 0.14 -2.19
CA SER A 17 -32.75 -1.33 -2.11
C SER A 17 -33.62 -1.86 -0.97
N SER A 18 -33.63 -1.19 0.19
CA SER A 18 -34.46 -1.57 1.32
C SER A 18 -35.94 -1.48 1.01
N ILE A 19 -36.36 -0.48 0.23
CA ILE A 19 -37.75 -0.33 -0.21
C ILE A 19 -38.11 -1.39 -1.25
N LEU A 20 -37.26 -1.55 -2.27
CA LEU A 20 -37.54 -2.48 -3.38
C LEU A 20 -37.56 -3.94 -2.95
N LEU A 21 -36.63 -4.34 -2.07
CA LEU A 21 -36.53 -5.72 -1.56
C LEU A 21 -37.44 -5.97 -0.35
N SER A 22 -38.04 -4.92 0.22
CA SER A 22 -38.82 -4.98 1.47
C SER A 22 -38.10 -5.69 2.63
N ASN A 23 -36.77 -5.70 2.62
CA ASN A 23 -35.92 -6.41 3.57
C ASN A 23 -34.66 -5.60 3.93
N THR A 24 -34.85 -4.55 4.75
CA THR A 24 -33.76 -3.71 5.22
C THR A 24 -32.68 -4.49 5.97
N LYS A 25 -33.05 -5.55 6.72
CA LYS A 25 -32.13 -6.38 7.45
C LYS A 25 -31.12 -7.07 6.51
N GLU A 26 -31.58 -7.61 5.41
CA GLU A 26 -30.74 -8.26 4.40
C GLU A 26 -29.83 -7.24 3.71
N VAL A 27 -30.34 -6.08 3.33
CA VAL A 27 -29.54 -5.00 2.72
C VAL A 27 -28.41 -4.54 3.64
N LEU A 28 -28.64 -4.51 4.96
CA LEU A 28 -27.67 -4.08 5.94
C LEU A 28 -26.71 -5.20 6.42
N THR A 29 -26.88 -6.45 6.00
CA THR A 29 -25.99 -7.56 6.42
C THR A 29 -24.53 -7.32 6.08
N GLY A 30 -24.24 -6.59 5.01
CA GLY A 30 -22.88 -6.20 4.64
C GLY A 30 -22.13 -5.43 5.72
N TYR A 31 -22.81 -4.65 6.54
CA TYR A 31 -22.21 -3.87 7.63
C TYR A 31 -21.72 -4.74 8.81
N SER A 32 -22.23 -5.95 8.95
CA SER A 32 -21.77 -6.93 9.95
C SER A 32 -20.66 -7.85 9.42
N ASN A 33 -20.24 -7.69 8.17
CA ASN A 33 -19.16 -8.48 7.59
C ASN A 33 -17.81 -8.05 8.20
N THR A 34 -17.07 -9.02 8.75
CA THR A 34 -15.76 -8.77 9.37
C THR A 34 -14.73 -8.19 8.39
N ALA A 35 -14.81 -8.54 7.10
CA ALA A 35 -13.95 -7.98 6.07
C ALA A 35 -14.11 -6.45 5.94
N LEU A 36 -15.32 -5.91 6.10
CA LEU A 36 -15.55 -4.46 6.08
C LEU A 36 -14.76 -3.75 7.20
N TRP A 37 -14.84 -4.30 8.42
CA TRP A 37 -14.16 -3.74 9.59
C TRP A 37 -12.65 -3.87 9.51
N LEU A 38 -12.17 -4.97 8.95
CA LEU A 38 -10.74 -5.15 8.67
C LEU A 38 -10.24 -4.09 7.68
N ILE A 39 -10.96 -3.89 6.57
CA ILE A 39 -10.64 -2.88 5.55
C ILE A 39 -10.63 -1.49 6.18
N PHE A 40 -11.64 -1.15 6.97
CA PHE A 40 -11.73 0.14 7.66
C PHE A 40 -10.53 0.38 8.58
N ALA A 41 -10.22 -0.60 9.44
CA ALA A 41 -9.09 -0.49 10.36
C ALA A 41 -7.75 -0.37 9.61
N ALA A 42 -7.62 -1.10 8.52
CA ALA A 42 -6.44 -1.07 7.71
C ALA A 42 -6.26 0.26 6.95
N PHE A 43 -7.34 0.94 6.54
CA PHE A 43 -7.24 2.30 5.99
C PHE A 43 -6.64 3.30 7.00
N ALA A 44 -6.93 3.16 8.29
CA ALA A 44 -6.31 4.00 9.32
C ALA A 44 -4.78 3.83 9.36
N LEU A 45 -4.28 2.60 9.20
CA LEU A 45 -2.84 2.36 9.07
C LEU A 45 -2.26 3.05 7.83
N SER A 46 -2.97 3.01 6.69
CA SER A 46 -2.53 3.71 5.48
C SER A 46 -2.42 5.23 5.69
N VAL A 47 -3.39 5.83 6.38
CA VAL A 47 -3.35 7.26 6.76
C VAL A 47 -2.14 7.55 7.66
N ALA A 48 -1.84 6.67 8.61
CA ALA A 48 -0.68 6.80 9.49
C ALA A 48 0.66 6.77 8.72
N PHE A 49 0.80 5.88 7.74
CA PHE A 49 1.98 5.85 6.86
C PHE A 49 2.13 7.15 6.05
N GLY A 50 1.04 7.67 5.49
CA GLY A 50 1.06 8.93 4.75
C GLY A 50 1.42 10.11 5.63
N LYS A 51 0.81 10.22 6.82
CA LYS A 51 1.00 11.35 7.74
C LYS A 51 2.39 11.40 8.38
N THR A 52 2.96 10.25 8.73
CA THR A 52 4.27 10.18 9.40
C THR A 52 5.44 10.47 8.48
N GLY A 53 5.32 10.19 7.18
CA GLY A 53 6.43 10.24 6.24
C GLY A 53 7.37 9.02 6.32
N LEU A 54 7.03 8.00 7.10
CA LEU A 54 7.83 6.80 7.27
C LEU A 54 8.16 6.12 5.93
N GLY A 55 7.18 6.06 5.02
CA GLY A 55 7.38 5.49 3.69
C GLY A 55 8.47 6.21 2.89
N HIS A 56 8.52 7.54 2.95
CA HIS A 56 9.55 8.34 2.30
C HIS A 56 10.93 8.07 2.91
N ARG A 57 11.02 7.97 4.23
CA ARG A 57 12.28 7.66 4.92
C ARG A 57 12.82 6.28 4.51
N ILE A 58 11.97 5.26 4.50
CA ILE A 58 12.36 3.91 4.03
C ILE A 58 12.86 3.98 2.59
N ALA A 59 12.17 4.72 1.73
CA ALA A 59 12.56 4.88 0.33
C ALA A 59 13.94 5.51 0.17
N TYR A 60 14.21 6.63 0.84
CA TYR A 60 15.53 7.28 0.74
C TYR A 60 16.65 6.41 1.28
N HIS A 61 16.41 5.60 2.32
CA HIS A 61 17.41 4.61 2.75
C HIS A 61 17.66 3.53 1.69
N LEU A 62 16.61 3.01 1.05
CA LEU A 62 16.75 2.03 -0.03
C LEU A 62 17.45 2.64 -1.26
N VAL A 63 17.11 3.88 -1.64
CA VAL A 63 17.78 4.63 -2.72
C VAL A 63 19.26 4.78 -2.40
N ARG A 64 19.61 5.19 -1.18
CA ARG A 64 21.00 5.36 -0.73
C ARG A 64 21.82 4.08 -0.85
N LEU A 65 21.21 2.93 -0.52
CA LEU A 65 21.90 1.64 -0.48
C LEU A 65 22.01 1.00 -1.88
N PHE A 66 20.97 1.09 -2.68
CA PHE A 66 20.82 0.29 -3.89
C PHE A 66 20.60 1.08 -5.17
N GLY A 67 20.33 2.40 -5.11
CA GLY A 67 19.83 3.22 -6.21
C GLY A 67 20.90 3.78 -7.17
N SER A 68 22.07 3.19 -7.28
CA SER A 68 23.21 3.75 -8.03
C SER A 68 23.03 3.80 -9.57
N THR A 69 22.06 3.09 -10.11
CA THR A 69 21.72 3.15 -11.54
C THR A 69 20.21 3.24 -11.74
N THR A 70 19.78 3.74 -12.89
CA THR A 70 18.35 3.86 -13.22
C THR A 70 17.63 2.50 -13.16
N LEU A 71 18.25 1.41 -13.64
CA LEU A 71 17.67 0.07 -13.51
C LEU A 71 17.53 -0.35 -12.03
N ARG A 72 18.56 -0.12 -11.22
CA ARG A 72 18.52 -0.43 -9.78
C ARG A 72 17.46 0.41 -9.06
N LEU A 73 17.25 1.66 -9.45
CA LEU A 73 16.16 2.47 -8.92
C LEU A 73 14.78 1.86 -9.22
N GLY A 74 14.59 1.28 -10.39
CA GLY A 74 13.39 0.52 -10.69
C GLY A 74 13.15 -0.63 -9.71
N TYR A 75 14.19 -1.38 -9.38
CA TYR A 75 14.08 -2.42 -8.34
C TYR A 75 13.86 -1.83 -6.95
N VAL A 76 14.54 -0.74 -6.61
CA VAL A 76 14.35 -0.05 -5.32
C VAL A 76 12.90 0.36 -5.13
N THR A 77 12.25 0.94 -6.13
CA THR A 77 10.84 1.35 -6.03
C THR A 77 9.90 0.15 -5.97
N ALA A 78 10.20 -0.94 -6.67
CA ALA A 78 9.43 -2.17 -6.59
C ALA A 78 9.54 -2.83 -5.19
N PHE A 79 10.75 -2.91 -4.64
CA PHE A 79 10.97 -3.43 -3.28
C PHE A 79 10.42 -2.52 -2.19
N LEU A 80 10.48 -1.20 -2.36
CA LEU A 80 9.84 -0.26 -1.46
C LEU A 80 8.34 -0.57 -1.32
N ASP A 81 7.66 -0.69 -2.46
CA ASP A 81 6.23 -0.98 -2.46
C ASP A 81 5.93 -2.37 -1.89
N LEU A 82 6.79 -3.37 -2.16
CA LEU A 82 6.70 -4.70 -1.56
C LEU A 82 6.79 -4.66 -0.02
N ILE A 83 7.73 -3.89 0.53
CA ILE A 83 7.94 -3.76 1.98
C ILE A 83 6.74 -3.07 2.64
N LEU A 84 6.16 -2.08 1.98
CA LEU A 84 5.04 -1.31 2.52
C LEU A 84 3.69 -2.03 2.36
N SER A 85 3.57 -2.90 1.36
CA SER A 85 2.29 -3.50 0.97
C SER A 85 1.59 -4.33 2.05
N PRO A 86 2.26 -5.09 2.93
CA PRO A 86 1.55 -5.85 3.97
C PRO A 86 0.89 -4.96 5.03
N ALA A 87 1.43 -3.76 5.28
CA ALA A 87 0.95 -2.85 6.32
C ALA A 87 0.08 -1.69 5.80
N THR A 88 -0.09 -1.57 4.47
CA THR A 88 -0.85 -0.47 3.85
C THR A 88 -1.86 -1.00 2.84
N PRO A 89 -3.13 -1.16 3.21
CA PRO A 89 -4.14 -1.88 2.43
C PRO A 89 -4.72 -1.09 1.25
N SER A 90 -4.17 0.05 0.94
CA SER A 90 -4.54 0.84 -0.22
C SER A 90 -3.37 0.97 -1.18
N ASN A 91 -3.44 0.24 -2.30
CA ASN A 91 -2.45 0.36 -3.37
C ASN A 91 -2.42 1.78 -3.97
N THR A 92 -3.57 2.44 -4.07
CA THR A 92 -3.68 3.83 -4.54
C THR A 92 -2.96 4.78 -3.60
N ALA A 93 -3.16 4.65 -2.28
CA ALA A 93 -2.49 5.50 -1.29
C ALA A 93 -0.96 5.27 -1.30
N ARG A 94 -0.49 4.01 -1.44
CA ARG A 94 0.94 3.73 -1.59
C ARG A 94 1.50 4.33 -2.88
N ALA A 95 0.83 4.06 -4.00
CA ALA A 95 1.29 4.56 -5.30
C ALA A 95 1.33 6.08 -5.34
N ALA A 96 0.24 6.75 -4.99
CA ALA A 96 0.11 8.21 -5.09
C ALA A 96 0.81 8.95 -3.95
N GLY A 97 0.78 8.41 -2.73
CA GLY A 97 1.30 9.09 -1.54
C GLY A 97 2.78 8.82 -1.24
N ILE A 98 3.37 7.75 -1.78
CA ILE A 98 4.74 7.36 -1.46
C ILE A 98 5.56 7.13 -2.72
N VAL A 99 5.18 6.16 -3.55
CA VAL A 99 6.01 5.71 -4.68
C VAL A 99 6.13 6.78 -5.75
N TYR A 100 5.02 7.38 -6.14
CA TYR A 100 4.99 8.43 -7.18
C TYR A 100 5.81 9.67 -6.81
N PRO A 101 5.63 10.31 -5.63
CA PRO A 101 6.42 11.48 -5.25
C PRO A 101 7.92 11.21 -5.21
N ILE A 102 8.34 10.03 -4.76
CA ILE A 102 9.75 9.63 -4.72
C ILE A 102 10.31 9.47 -6.12
N ASN A 103 9.60 8.75 -6.98
CA ASN A 103 10.03 8.58 -8.38
C ASN A 103 10.09 9.91 -9.12
N LEU A 104 9.15 10.82 -8.84
CA LEU A 104 9.14 12.17 -9.40
C LEU A 104 10.36 12.97 -8.92
N SER A 105 10.61 13.00 -7.62
CA SER A 105 11.79 13.69 -7.03
C SER A 105 13.12 13.18 -7.62
N ILE A 106 13.25 11.86 -7.78
CA ILE A 106 14.43 11.27 -8.41
C ILE A 106 14.54 11.67 -9.89
N ALA A 107 13.43 11.65 -10.62
CA ALA A 107 13.40 12.07 -12.03
C ALA A 107 13.80 13.52 -12.19
N GLU A 108 13.27 14.42 -11.36
CA GLU A 108 13.61 15.85 -11.35
C GLU A 108 15.08 16.08 -10.99
N ALA A 109 15.64 15.35 -10.03
CA ALA A 109 17.04 15.45 -9.63
C ALA A 109 18.01 15.11 -10.77
N VAL A 110 17.58 14.27 -11.74
CA VAL A 110 18.38 13.97 -12.95
C VAL A 110 17.95 14.79 -14.16
N GLY A 111 17.13 15.83 -13.97
CA GLY A 111 16.64 16.71 -15.02
C GLY A 111 15.71 16.03 -16.03
N SER A 112 14.92 15.06 -15.55
CA SER A 112 13.90 14.36 -16.36
C SER A 112 12.52 14.94 -16.06
N TYR A 113 11.97 15.70 -17.01
CA TYR A 113 10.68 16.37 -16.94
C TYR A 113 9.74 15.86 -18.04
N PRO A 114 8.42 16.08 -17.94
CA PRO A 114 7.48 15.76 -19.00
C PRO A 114 7.88 16.40 -20.36
N GLY A 115 7.66 15.68 -21.44
CA GLY A 115 8.03 16.12 -22.80
C GLY A 115 9.40 15.58 -23.21
N GLU A 116 10.27 16.43 -23.76
CA GLU A 116 11.52 16.02 -24.42
C GLU A 116 12.50 15.28 -23.51
N THR A 117 12.54 15.60 -22.21
CA THR A 117 13.45 14.98 -21.26
C THR A 117 12.88 13.79 -20.50
N ALA A 118 11.63 13.41 -20.75
CA ALA A 118 10.94 12.33 -20.04
C ALA A 118 11.70 10.99 -20.09
N LYS A 119 12.36 10.70 -21.24
CA LYS A 119 13.15 9.49 -21.43
C LYS A 119 14.52 9.50 -20.75
N LYS A 120 14.90 10.56 -20.03
CA LYS A 120 16.13 10.49 -19.22
C LYS A 120 16.04 9.42 -18.13
N ALA A 121 14.99 9.46 -17.33
CA ALA A 121 14.67 8.45 -16.31
C ALA A 121 13.19 8.44 -15.92
N GLY A 122 12.49 9.58 -16.01
CA GLY A 122 11.15 9.77 -15.43
C GLY A 122 10.10 8.84 -16.01
N ALA A 123 10.04 8.68 -17.34
CA ALA A 123 9.09 7.78 -17.99
C ALA A 123 9.23 6.34 -17.44
N TYR A 124 10.46 5.84 -17.37
CA TYR A 124 10.75 4.53 -16.82
C TYR A 124 10.35 4.40 -15.34
N LEU A 125 10.79 5.33 -14.48
CA LEU A 125 10.55 5.24 -13.04
C LEU A 125 9.08 5.32 -12.69
N LEU A 126 8.32 6.22 -13.32
CA LEU A 126 6.91 6.40 -13.07
C LEU A 126 6.09 5.20 -13.56
N GLN A 127 6.38 4.70 -14.76
CA GLN A 127 5.75 3.52 -15.31
C GLN A 127 6.07 2.27 -14.46
N ASN A 128 7.33 2.09 -14.07
CA ASN A 128 7.77 1.00 -13.22
C ASN A 128 7.05 1.00 -11.86
N GLY A 129 6.95 2.16 -11.19
CA GLY A 129 6.21 2.30 -9.95
C GLY A 129 4.74 1.93 -10.09
N TYR A 130 4.10 2.35 -11.20
CA TYR A 130 2.71 1.98 -11.48
C TYR A 130 2.51 0.48 -11.60
N PHE A 131 3.33 -0.22 -12.41
CA PHE A 131 3.18 -1.67 -12.60
C PHE A 131 3.61 -2.47 -11.36
N ALA A 132 4.68 -2.07 -10.67
CA ALA A 132 5.08 -2.70 -9.42
C ALA A 132 3.96 -2.69 -8.38
N THR A 133 3.28 -1.55 -8.21
CA THR A 133 2.15 -1.42 -7.29
C THR A 133 0.99 -2.36 -7.66
N LYS A 134 0.76 -2.65 -8.94
CA LYS A 134 -0.29 -3.62 -9.35
C LYS A 134 0.05 -5.03 -8.88
N VAL A 135 1.32 -5.42 -8.94
CA VAL A 135 1.77 -6.73 -8.49
C VAL A 135 1.76 -6.82 -6.96
N THR A 136 2.31 -5.85 -6.25
CA THR A 136 2.33 -5.86 -4.79
C THR A 136 0.94 -5.82 -4.17
N SER A 137 -0.07 -5.31 -4.92
CA SER A 137 -1.46 -5.23 -4.48
C SER A 137 -2.08 -6.59 -4.18
N PHE A 138 -1.69 -7.66 -4.86
CA PHE A 138 -2.26 -8.99 -4.63
C PHE A 138 -1.34 -9.91 -3.81
N LEU A 139 -0.09 -9.54 -3.56
CA LEU A 139 0.87 -10.39 -2.84
C LEU A 139 0.46 -10.71 -1.40
N PHE A 140 -0.14 -9.75 -0.72
CA PHE A 140 -0.61 -9.92 0.66
C PHE A 140 -2.11 -9.67 0.74
N ALA A 141 -2.82 -10.42 1.56
CA ALA A 141 -4.25 -10.23 1.75
C ALA A 141 -4.58 -8.79 2.18
N THR A 142 -3.72 -8.20 3.01
CA THR A 142 -3.83 -6.80 3.48
C THR A 142 -3.43 -5.74 2.47
N ALA A 143 -2.80 -6.07 1.34
CA ALA A 143 -2.24 -5.09 0.43
C ALA A 143 -3.29 -4.30 -0.38
N MET A 144 -4.50 -4.84 -0.50
CA MET A 144 -5.62 -4.20 -1.19
C MET A 144 -6.95 -4.74 -0.63
N ALA A 145 -7.92 -3.84 -0.40
CA ALA A 145 -9.23 -4.20 0.13
C ALA A 145 -9.96 -5.33 -0.62
N PRO A 146 -9.99 -5.37 -1.96
CA PRO A 146 -10.61 -6.46 -2.72
C PRO A 146 -10.07 -7.86 -2.44
N ASN A 147 -8.84 -8.01 -1.93
CA ASN A 147 -8.28 -9.32 -1.61
C ASN A 147 -9.09 -10.02 -0.50
N TYR A 148 -9.55 -9.27 0.50
CA TYR A 148 -10.40 -9.81 1.56
C TYR A 148 -11.79 -10.20 1.07
N LEU A 149 -12.34 -9.45 0.12
CA LEU A 149 -13.59 -9.86 -0.55
C LEU A 149 -13.38 -11.15 -1.34
N ALA A 150 -12.25 -11.30 -2.03
CA ALA A 150 -11.90 -12.54 -2.72
C ALA A 150 -11.78 -13.72 -1.73
N LEU A 151 -11.13 -13.53 -0.57
CA LEU A 151 -11.04 -14.55 0.48
C LEU A 151 -12.43 -14.96 1.01
N ASP A 152 -13.31 -13.98 1.25
CA ASP A 152 -14.70 -14.25 1.68
C ASP A 152 -15.47 -15.06 0.62
N PHE A 153 -15.35 -14.69 -0.66
CA PHE A 153 -15.97 -15.44 -1.75
C PHE A 153 -15.38 -16.85 -1.91
N ILE A 154 -14.07 -17.02 -1.82
CA ILE A 154 -13.42 -18.34 -1.85
C ILE A 154 -14.01 -19.21 -0.74
N THR A 155 -14.06 -18.70 0.48
CA THR A 155 -14.60 -19.44 1.63
C THR A 155 -16.07 -19.82 1.42
N LYS A 156 -16.91 -18.90 0.94
CA LYS A 156 -18.34 -19.14 0.70
C LYS A 156 -18.61 -20.15 -0.43
N LEU A 157 -17.81 -20.11 -1.48
CA LEU A 157 -18.04 -20.95 -2.67
C LEU A 157 -17.39 -22.33 -2.58
N THR A 158 -16.24 -22.43 -1.88
CA THR A 158 -15.44 -23.66 -1.85
C THR A 158 -15.42 -24.35 -0.48
N GLY A 159 -15.84 -23.66 0.57
CA GLY A 159 -15.66 -24.11 1.96
C GLY A 159 -14.21 -24.02 2.47
N VAL A 160 -13.25 -23.57 1.64
CA VAL A 160 -11.84 -23.44 2.01
C VAL A 160 -11.58 -22.05 2.54
N SER A 161 -11.16 -21.92 3.79
CA SER A 161 -10.72 -20.65 4.36
C SER A 161 -9.19 -20.55 4.32
N LEU A 162 -8.69 -19.47 3.74
CA LEU A 162 -7.26 -19.18 3.68
C LEU A 162 -6.94 -18.08 4.70
N ASN A 163 -5.92 -18.30 5.52
CA ASN A 163 -5.39 -17.25 6.38
C ASN A 163 -4.43 -16.32 5.60
N TRP A 164 -3.99 -15.24 6.26
CA TRP A 164 -3.12 -14.22 5.65
C TRP A 164 -1.81 -14.81 5.08
N ALA A 165 -1.16 -15.71 5.84
CA ALA A 165 0.11 -16.30 5.42
C ALA A 165 -0.06 -17.32 4.29
N GLN A 166 -1.16 -18.08 4.28
CA GLN A 166 -1.50 -19.01 3.19
C GLN A 166 -1.77 -18.24 1.89
N TRP A 167 -2.48 -17.10 1.96
CA TRP A 167 -2.64 -16.20 0.82
C TRP A 167 -1.28 -15.72 0.31
N ALA A 168 -0.45 -15.18 1.22
CA ALA A 168 0.89 -14.69 0.87
C ALA A 168 1.74 -15.79 0.24
N ALA A 169 1.76 -17.01 0.79
CA ALA A 169 2.49 -18.14 0.23
C ALA A 169 2.03 -18.51 -1.18
N ALA A 170 0.71 -18.52 -1.42
CA ALA A 170 0.16 -18.82 -2.74
C ALA A 170 0.50 -17.75 -3.79
N MET A 171 0.47 -16.46 -3.40
CA MET A 171 0.68 -15.34 -4.31
C MET A 171 2.16 -14.94 -4.45
N PHE A 172 3.02 -15.33 -3.50
CA PHE A 172 4.41 -14.86 -3.46
C PHE A 172 5.22 -15.31 -4.69
N VAL A 173 5.15 -16.57 -5.07
CA VAL A 173 5.95 -17.09 -6.19
C VAL A 173 5.59 -16.39 -7.51
N PRO A 174 4.34 -16.38 -7.99
CA PRO A 174 4.00 -15.69 -9.22
C PRO A 174 4.21 -14.18 -9.12
N GLY A 175 3.86 -13.56 -8.00
CA GLY A 175 4.02 -12.13 -7.80
C GLY A 175 5.47 -11.69 -7.73
N PHE A 176 6.35 -12.46 -7.06
CA PHE A 176 7.77 -12.15 -6.98
C PHE A 176 8.45 -12.25 -8.36
N ILE A 177 8.11 -13.28 -9.15
CA ILE A 177 8.60 -13.38 -10.53
C ILE A 177 8.18 -12.15 -11.35
N MET A 178 6.91 -11.77 -11.29
CA MET A 178 6.42 -10.58 -11.98
C MET A 178 7.12 -9.30 -11.49
N LEU A 179 7.32 -9.17 -10.17
CA LEU A 179 7.99 -8.02 -9.57
C LEU A 179 9.45 -7.90 -10.01
N MET A 180 10.13 -9.01 -10.26
CA MET A 180 11.49 -9.03 -10.80
C MET A 180 11.54 -8.71 -12.29
N LEU A 181 10.54 -9.10 -13.05
CA LEU A 181 10.48 -8.86 -14.50
C LEU A 181 10.08 -7.43 -14.84
N ILE A 182 9.21 -6.79 -14.05
CA ILE A 182 8.70 -5.43 -14.33
C ILE A 182 9.82 -4.40 -14.52
N PRO A 183 10.78 -4.24 -13.57
CA PRO A 183 11.85 -3.26 -13.74
C PRO A 183 12.73 -3.57 -14.97
N LEU A 184 12.99 -4.85 -15.22
CA LEU A 184 13.82 -5.26 -16.36
C LEU A 184 13.13 -4.98 -17.69
N ILE A 185 11.88 -5.42 -17.85
CA ILE A 185 11.10 -5.22 -19.08
C ILE A 185 10.86 -3.74 -19.32
N GLY A 186 10.45 -2.99 -18.28
CA GLY A 186 10.27 -1.54 -18.36
C GLY A 186 11.55 -0.81 -18.78
N TYR A 187 12.70 -1.20 -18.23
CA TYR A 187 13.99 -0.64 -18.62
C TYR A 187 14.35 -0.93 -20.09
N MET A 188 14.09 -2.15 -20.55
CA MET A 188 14.32 -2.52 -21.95
C MET A 188 13.38 -1.79 -22.92
N TYR A 189 12.17 -1.51 -22.50
CA TYR A 189 11.16 -0.79 -23.30
C TYR A 189 11.43 0.71 -23.37
N GLU A 190 11.57 1.36 -22.22
CA GLU A 190 11.76 2.82 -22.14
C GLU A 190 13.19 3.28 -22.51
N ARG A 191 14.19 2.43 -22.31
CA ARG A 191 15.60 2.69 -22.59
C ARG A 191 16.08 4.04 -22.06
N PRO A 192 16.04 4.28 -20.74
CA PRO A 192 16.40 5.56 -20.18
C PRO A 192 17.83 5.97 -20.58
N SER A 193 18.01 7.25 -20.92
CA SER A 193 19.30 7.75 -21.39
C SER A 193 20.27 8.02 -20.25
N VAL A 194 19.79 8.35 -19.05
CA VAL A 194 20.60 8.46 -17.83
C VAL A 194 20.74 7.07 -17.22
N LYS A 195 21.98 6.60 -17.09
CA LYS A 195 22.26 5.28 -16.55
C LYS A 195 22.74 5.34 -15.10
N ASP A 196 23.63 6.26 -14.79
CA ASP A 196 24.23 6.42 -13.46
C ASP A 196 23.55 7.52 -12.68
N ILE A 197 23.32 7.29 -11.41
CA ILE A 197 22.56 8.15 -10.50
C ILE A 197 23.41 8.45 -9.28
N ASP A 198 23.50 9.72 -8.90
CA ASP A 198 24.05 10.12 -7.60
C ASP A 198 23.02 9.85 -6.48
N ASN A 199 22.81 8.57 -6.23
CA ASN A 199 21.86 8.10 -5.23
C ASN A 199 22.19 8.56 -3.80
N LYS A 200 23.48 8.79 -3.51
CA LYS A 200 23.88 9.24 -2.17
C LYS A 200 23.45 10.66 -1.92
N LYS A 201 23.63 11.56 -2.91
CA LYS A 201 23.19 12.95 -2.84
C LYS A 201 21.67 13.03 -2.74
N ILE A 202 20.93 12.37 -3.67
CA ILE A 202 19.47 12.38 -3.67
C ILE A 202 18.91 11.90 -2.32
N ALA A 203 19.44 10.82 -1.79
CA ALA A 203 19.00 10.28 -0.51
C ALA A 203 19.39 11.20 0.68
N ALA A 204 20.57 11.83 0.64
CA ALA A 204 20.98 12.77 1.68
C ALA A 204 20.08 14.01 1.72
N ASP A 205 19.79 14.58 0.56
CA ASP A 205 18.92 15.76 0.42
C ASP A 205 17.49 15.42 0.91
N GLY A 206 16.91 14.30 0.47
CA GLY A 206 15.59 13.88 0.91
C GLY A 206 15.51 13.51 2.40
N LEU A 207 16.54 12.88 2.98
CA LEU A 207 16.59 12.61 4.41
C LEU A 207 16.78 13.89 5.23
N ALA A 208 17.52 14.87 4.71
CA ALA A 208 17.69 16.17 5.36
C ALA A 208 16.37 16.95 5.41
N GLU A 209 15.58 16.91 4.35
CA GLU A 209 14.24 17.52 4.29
C GLU A 209 13.28 16.88 5.30
N LEU A 210 13.31 15.55 5.46
CA LEU A 210 12.50 14.83 6.44
C LEU A 210 12.93 15.12 7.89
N GLY A 211 14.17 15.52 8.09
CA GLY A 211 14.76 15.75 9.41
C GLY A 211 14.96 14.46 10.23
N PRO A 212 15.18 14.57 11.55
CA PRO A 212 15.40 13.42 12.42
C PRO A 212 14.14 12.56 12.53
N MET A 213 14.34 11.26 12.81
CA MET A 213 13.25 10.29 12.95
C MET A 213 12.34 10.63 14.13
N LYS A 214 11.07 10.89 13.87
CA LYS A 214 10.07 11.30 14.86
C LYS A 214 9.59 10.11 15.70
N ALA A 215 9.08 10.38 16.90
CA ALA A 215 8.48 9.36 17.76
C ALA A 215 7.30 8.65 17.09
N SER A 216 6.50 9.38 16.29
CA SER A 216 5.38 8.83 15.52
C SER A 216 5.82 7.81 14.46
N GLU A 217 6.97 8.02 13.80
CA GLU A 217 7.53 7.06 12.85
C GLU A 217 7.96 5.77 13.56
N LYS A 218 8.65 5.91 14.71
CA LYS A 218 9.08 4.75 15.53
C LYS A 218 7.88 3.96 16.04
N GLY A 219 6.87 4.66 16.57
CA GLY A 219 5.62 4.05 17.02
C GLY A 219 4.91 3.29 15.90
N LEU A 220 4.84 3.88 14.70
CA LEU A 220 4.21 3.23 13.54
C LEU A 220 4.97 1.96 13.10
N ILE A 221 6.30 1.97 13.14
CA ILE A 221 7.10 0.76 12.85
C ILE A 221 6.71 -0.37 13.81
N VAL A 222 6.66 -0.08 15.11
CA VAL A 222 6.32 -1.08 16.12
C VAL A 222 4.90 -1.60 15.90
N ILE A 223 3.93 -0.72 15.68
CA ILE A 223 2.54 -1.11 15.42
C ILE A 223 2.43 -1.97 14.15
N ALA A 224 3.09 -1.58 13.06
CA ALA A 224 3.07 -2.33 11.82
C ALA A 224 3.71 -3.72 11.97
N LEU A 225 4.84 -3.83 12.67
CA LEU A 225 5.49 -5.12 12.94
C LEU A 225 4.62 -6.03 13.81
N LEU A 226 3.98 -5.48 14.85
CA LEU A 226 3.05 -6.24 15.70
C LEU A 226 1.81 -6.70 14.91
N ALA A 227 1.26 -5.87 14.03
CA ALA A 227 0.14 -6.24 13.18
C ALA A 227 0.52 -7.39 12.22
N ILE A 228 1.65 -7.28 11.52
CA ILE A 228 2.14 -8.33 10.64
C ILE A 228 2.37 -9.63 11.43
N THR A 229 3.00 -9.55 12.60
CA THR A 229 3.18 -10.70 13.48
C THR A 229 1.84 -11.33 13.83
N GLY A 230 0.85 -10.52 14.25
CA GLY A 230 -0.49 -10.99 14.58
C GLY A 230 -1.20 -11.70 13.41
N TRP A 231 -0.97 -11.26 12.17
CA TRP A 231 -1.53 -11.93 10.98
C TRP A 231 -0.81 -13.22 10.59
N ILE A 232 0.45 -13.39 11.02
CA ILE A 232 1.24 -14.61 10.78
C ILE A 232 0.96 -15.68 11.85
N LEU A 233 0.66 -15.30 13.10
CA LEU A 233 0.47 -16.22 14.24
C LEU A 233 -0.56 -17.34 13.98
N PRO A 234 -1.67 -17.15 13.25
CA PRO A 234 -2.60 -18.25 12.91
C PRO A 234 -1.95 -19.41 12.15
N THR A 235 -0.81 -19.19 11.49
CA THR A 235 -0.04 -20.25 10.82
C THR A 235 0.59 -21.24 11.81
N PHE A 236 0.74 -20.84 13.07
CA PHE A 236 1.30 -21.65 14.18
C PHE A 236 0.21 -22.13 15.15
N ASP A 237 -1.02 -22.30 14.67
CA ASP A 237 -2.20 -22.72 15.45
C ASP A 237 -2.61 -21.76 16.59
N ILE A 238 -2.08 -20.55 16.61
CA ILE A 238 -2.51 -19.49 17.55
C ILE A 238 -3.75 -18.82 16.98
N LYS A 239 -4.90 -19.06 17.58
CA LYS A 239 -6.20 -18.55 17.12
C LYS A 239 -6.32 -17.04 17.40
N ILE A 240 -5.94 -16.22 16.43
CA ILE A 240 -6.13 -14.76 16.45
C ILE A 240 -6.89 -14.36 15.18
N ASP A 241 -7.95 -13.59 15.35
CA ASP A 241 -8.73 -13.07 14.23
C ASP A 241 -8.01 -11.91 13.55
N ALA A 242 -7.92 -11.94 12.22
CA ALA A 242 -7.20 -10.93 11.44
C ALA A 242 -7.83 -9.52 11.58
N THR A 243 -9.15 -9.45 11.72
CA THR A 243 -9.88 -8.19 11.91
C THR A 243 -9.59 -7.59 13.28
N ALA A 244 -9.53 -8.44 14.31
CA ALA A 244 -9.16 -8.00 15.66
C ALA A 244 -7.75 -7.41 15.69
N VAL A 245 -6.78 -8.03 15.01
CA VAL A 245 -5.41 -7.49 14.86
C VAL A 245 -5.43 -6.11 14.21
N ALA A 246 -6.17 -5.95 13.12
CA ALA A 246 -6.27 -4.68 12.41
C ALA A 246 -6.90 -3.58 13.29
N ILE A 247 -7.99 -3.89 14.01
CA ILE A 247 -8.65 -2.95 14.91
C ILE A 247 -7.72 -2.54 16.05
N VAL A 248 -6.99 -3.48 16.65
CA VAL A 248 -6.00 -3.16 17.71
C VAL A 248 -4.90 -2.26 17.18
N ALA A 249 -4.38 -2.55 15.98
CA ALA A 249 -3.38 -1.70 15.34
C ALA A 249 -3.92 -0.29 15.06
N MET A 250 -5.15 -0.17 14.55
CA MET A 250 -5.83 1.12 14.36
C MET A 250 -5.94 1.88 15.68
N ILE A 251 -6.46 1.25 16.74
CA ILE A 251 -6.61 1.89 18.06
C ILE A 251 -5.25 2.35 18.57
N ALA A 252 -4.20 1.53 18.41
CA ALA A 252 -2.86 1.90 18.82
C ALA A 252 -2.35 3.16 18.10
N THR A 253 -2.67 3.37 16.81
CA THR A 253 -2.30 4.61 16.10
C THR A 253 -2.97 5.85 16.69
N PHE A 254 -4.23 5.74 17.14
CA PHE A 254 -4.93 6.83 17.83
C PHE A 254 -4.40 7.08 19.23
N VAL A 255 -4.24 6.04 20.03
CA VAL A 255 -3.76 6.14 21.43
C VAL A 255 -2.34 6.70 21.49
N CYS A 256 -1.48 6.30 20.55
CA CYS A 256 -0.13 6.85 20.44
C CYS A 256 -0.08 8.25 19.79
N GLY A 257 -1.22 8.84 19.44
CA GLY A 257 -1.28 10.19 18.83
C GLY A 257 -0.63 10.28 17.44
N ILE A 258 -0.49 9.16 16.74
CA ILE A 258 0.08 9.11 15.39
C ILE A 258 -0.90 9.75 14.40
N ILE A 259 -2.17 9.38 14.50
CA ILE A 259 -3.27 9.98 13.74
C ILE A 259 -4.37 10.45 14.70
N SER A 260 -5.16 11.41 14.23
CA SER A 260 -6.41 11.86 14.86
C SER A 260 -7.62 11.33 14.08
N TRP A 261 -8.79 11.43 14.69
CA TRP A 261 -10.04 11.08 13.99
C TRP A 261 -10.25 11.94 12.74
N ASP A 262 -9.90 13.24 12.82
CA ASP A 262 -10.00 14.15 11.67
C ASP A 262 -9.09 13.77 10.51
N ASP A 263 -7.95 13.12 10.78
CA ASP A 263 -7.07 12.62 9.71
C ASP A 263 -7.70 11.45 8.95
N LEU A 264 -8.55 10.67 9.62
CA LEU A 264 -9.25 9.54 9.00
C LEU A 264 -10.45 9.99 8.15
N LEU A 265 -11.03 11.15 8.45
CA LEU A 265 -12.19 11.70 7.74
C LEU A 265 -11.82 12.47 6.46
N LYS A 266 -10.56 12.79 6.25
CA LYS A 266 -10.03 13.47 5.05
C LYS A 266 -9.77 12.50 3.91
#